data_70fb52eea0473b2f4484b4424fcce4a3
#
_entry.id   70fb52eea0473b2f4484b4424fcce4a3
#
_cell.length_a   1.000
_cell.length_b   1.000
_cell.length_c   1.000
_cell.angle_alpha   90.00
_cell.angle_beta   90.00
_cell.angle_gamma   90.00
#
_symmetry.space_group_name_H-M   'P 1'
#
loop_
_entity.id
_entity.type
_entity.pdbx_description
1 polymer ?
#
loop_
_entity_poly.entity_id
_entity_poly.type
_entity_poly.pdbx_seq_one_letter_code
_entity_poly.pdbx_strand_id
1 'polypeptide(L)'
;NWLGTLLDTDQNGLKKQMKKTLKAAQKLQGKPFVITAKMDGSSCTFFIKDGTFGVCSRTMNLKPSDKNSFWRMAYEYEAEKKIKEYFPNKNIAVQGELYGPGINKNRVGVTTLKFCAFNLFDIDSQRYLSHSELDLFCTMKQIPRVPLVEIGDSFNYSLEKLQEIANYLKYETNNIAEGIVIRPLQ
;
A
#
# COMPACT_ATOMS: atom_id res chain seq x y z
N ASN A 1 -5.62 10.31 -3.74
CA ASN A 1 -7.00 9.84 -3.81
C ASN A 1 -7.07 8.35 -4.01
N TRP A 2 -7.56 7.70 -2.98
CA TRP A 2 -7.70 6.26 -2.93
C TRP A 2 -8.89 5.80 -3.73
N LEU A 3 -8.69 4.87 -4.64
CA LEU A 3 -9.77 4.16 -5.29
C LEU A 3 -9.97 2.82 -4.61
N GLY A 4 -11.22 2.49 -4.33
CA GLY A 4 -11.57 1.27 -3.62
C GLY A 4 -11.10 0.00 -4.32
N THR A 5 -11.08 -1.07 -3.57
CA THR A 5 -10.79 -2.42 -4.06
C THR A 5 -12.07 -3.16 -4.38
N LEU A 6 -12.00 -4.09 -5.32
CA LEU A 6 -13.03 -5.09 -5.51
C LEU A 6 -12.68 -6.28 -4.63
N LEU A 7 -13.53 -6.59 -3.67
CA LEU A 7 -13.31 -7.64 -2.68
C LEU A 7 -14.42 -8.68 -2.77
N ASP A 8 -14.05 -9.88 -2.42
CA ASP A 8 -14.99 -10.96 -2.13
C ASP A 8 -15.56 -10.73 -0.73
N THR A 9 -16.65 -9.95 -0.65
CA THR A 9 -17.35 -9.61 0.59
C THR A 9 -18.80 -10.06 0.53
N ASP A 10 -19.53 -9.88 1.62
CA ASP A 10 -21.00 -10.07 1.59
C ASP A 10 -21.64 -9.16 0.52
N GLN A 11 -22.85 -9.54 0.06
CA GLN A 11 -23.51 -8.84 -1.05
C GLN A 11 -23.70 -7.33 -0.83
N ASN A 12 -23.93 -6.90 0.41
CA ASN A 12 -24.13 -5.48 0.71
C ASN A 12 -22.80 -4.71 0.71
N GLY A 13 -21.76 -5.30 1.28
CA GLY A 13 -20.41 -4.77 1.24
C GLY A 13 -19.89 -4.66 -0.20
N LEU A 14 -20.14 -5.69 -1.01
CA LEU A 14 -19.74 -5.71 -2.42
C LEU A 14 -20.42 -4.59 -3.21
N LYS A 15 -21.74 -4.42 -3.06
CA LYS A 15 -22.49 -3.35 -3.75
C LYS A 15 -21.98 -1.96 -3.39
N LYS A 16 -21.70 -1.72 -2.11
CA LYS A 16 -21.14 -0.44 -1.65
C LYS A 16 -19.76 -0.20 -2.25
N GLN A 17 -18.93 -1.22 -2.25
CA GLN A 17 -17.57 -1.17 -2.81
C GLN A 17 -17.61 -0.93 -4.32
N MET A 18 -18.49 -1.62 -5.05
CA MET A 18 -18.66 -1.45 -6.49
C MET A 18 -19.09 -0.02 -6.86
N LYS A 19 -20.04 0.57 -6.13
CA LYS A 19 -20.45 1.96 -6.36
C LYS A 19 -19.30 2.93 -6.16
N LYS A 20 -18.51 2.75 -5.11
CA LYS A 20 -17.36 3.59 -4.82
C LYS A 20 -16.30 3.45 -5.92
N THR A 21 -16.02 2.24 -6.34
CA THR A 21 -15.05 1.94 -7.40
C THR A 21 -15.51 2.50 -8.74
N LEU A 22 -16.79 2.37 -9.09
CA LEU A 22 -17.34 2.92 -10.32
C LEU A 22 -17.21 4.44 -10.38
N LYS A 23 -17.56 5.13 -9.30
CA LYS A 23 -17.45 6.59 -9.20
C LYS A 23 -16.00 7.05 -9.35
N ALA A 24 -15.08 6.34 -8.73
CA ALA A 24 -13.66 6.63 -8.81
C ALA A 24 -13.10 6.33 -10.21
N ALA A 25 -13.53 5.23 -10.84
CA ALA A 25 -13.15 4.88 -12.21
C ALA A 25 -13.63 5.93 -13.22
N GLN A 26 -14.83 6.48 -13.03
CA GLN A 26 -15.35 7.55 -13.89
C GLN A 26 -14.47 8.81 -13.83
N LYS A 27 -13.98 9.17 -12.65
CA LYS A 27 -13.08 10.30 -12.47
C LYS A 27 -11.70 10.07 -13.10
N LEU A 28 -11.30 8.83 -13.21
CA LEU A 28 -9.98 8.45 -13.72
C LEU A 28 -9.95 8.27 -15.23
N GLN A 29 -11.11 8.20 -15.90
CA GLN A 29 -11.20 7.97 -17.34
C GLN A 29 -10.29 8.89 -18.15
N GLY A 30 -9.49 8.30 -19.04
CA GLY A 30 -8.56 9.01 -19.90
C GLY A 30 -7.29 9.51 -19.21
N LYS A 31 -7.09 9.23 -17.94
CA LYS A 31 -5.95 9.71 -17.16
C LYS A 31 -4.92 8.61 -16.92
N PRO A 32 -3.65 8.99 -16.71
CA PRO A 32 -2.63 8.05 -16.28
C PRO A 32 -2.98 7.38 -14.94
N PHE A 33 -2.70 6.09 -14.85
CA PHE A 33 -3.11 5.27 -13.70
C PHE A 33 -2.09 4.21 -13.35
N VAL A 34 -2.23 3.66 -12.15
CA VAL A 34 -1.51 2.48 -11.68
C VAL A 34 -2.47 1.55 -10.95
N ILE A 35 -2.35 0.25 -11.23
CA ILE A 35 -3.08 -0.81 -10.53
C ILE A 35 -2.07 -1.66 -9.78
N THR A 36 -2.30 -1.85 -8.49
CA THR A 36 -1.47 -2.69 -7.62
C THR A 36 -2.32 -3.75 -6.95
N ALA A 37 -1.66 -4.83 -6.51
CA ALA A 37 -2.32 -5.84 -5.69
C ALA A 37 -2.68 -5.25 -4.32
N LYS A 38 -3.85 -5.61 -3.81
CA LYS A 38 -4.20 -5.30 -2.43
C LYS A 38 -3.65 -6.38 -1.51
N MET A 39 -2.73 -6.01 -0.64
CA MET A 39 -2.17 -6.89 0.37
C MET A 39 -3.14 -7.02 1.54
N ASP A 40 -3.38 -8.25 1.99
CA ASP A 40 -4.22 -8.52 3.16
C ASP A 40 -3.35 -8.62 4.40
N GLY A 41 -3.40 -7.59 5.22
CA GLY A 41 -2.63 -7.49 6.43
C GLY A 41 -3.12 -6.36 7.33
N SER A 42 -2.19 -5.62 7.89
CA SER A 42 -2.47 -4.44 8.72
C SER A 42 -1.70 -3.23 8.22
N SER A 43 -2.35 -2.08 8.23
CA SER A 43 -1.71 -0.80 7.88
C SER A 43 -0.54 -0.54 8.83
N CYS A 44 0.62 -0.23 8.26
CA CYS A 44 1.85 0.05 8.99
C CYS A 44 2.52 1.27 8.36
N THR A 45 2.83 2.28 9.18
CA THR A 45 3.44 3.51 8.70
C THR A 45 4.72 3.79 9.47
N PHE A 46 5.80 4.03 8.73
CA PHE A 46 7.07 4.52 9.27
C PHE A 46 7.19 6.00 8.95
N PHE A 47 7.48 6.84 9.92
CA PHE A 47 7.55 8.28 9.67
C PHE A 47 8.72 8.95 10.38
N ILE A 48 9.15 10.07 9.81
CA ILE A 48 10.06 11.02 10.45
C ILE A 48 9.30 12.34 10.61
N LYS A 49 9.25 12.85 11.82
CA LYS A 49 8.66 14.14 12.14
C LYS A 49 9.61 14.90 13.10
N ASP A 50 10.09 16.07 12.65
CA ASP A 50 11.01 16.90 13.42
C ASP A 50 12.23 16.11 13.94
N GLY A 51 12.79 15.25 13.06
CA GLY A 51 13.93 14.41 13.37
C GLY A 51 13.63 13.15 14.16
N THR A 52 12.41 12.98 14.65
CA THR A 52 12.00 11.81 15.45
C THR A 52 11.36 10.76 14.56
N PHE A 53 11.85 9.53 14.67
CA PHE A 53 11.29 8.38 13.98
C PHE A 53 10.15 7.77 14.79
N GLY A 54 9.08 7.38 14.11
CA GLY A 54 7.95 6.70 14.73
C GLY A 54 7.34 5.63 13.84
N VAL A 55 6.54 4.76 14.47
CA VAL A 55 5.82 3.67 13.81
C VAL A 55 4.36 3.72 14.24
N CYS A 56 3.46 3.72 13.27
CA CYS A 56 2.02 3.71 13.51
C CYS A 56 1.37 2.45 12.96
N SER A 57 0.39 1.96 13.69
CA SER A 57 -0.65 1.10 13.13
C SER A 57 -1.70 2.00 12.45
N ARG A 58 -2.82 1.42 12.04
CA ARG A 58 -3.90 2.19 11.41
C ARG A 58 -4.41 3.35 12.28
N THR A 59 -4.43 3.18 13.59
CA THR A 59 -5.09 4.11 14.53
C THR A 59 -4.19 4.59 15.65
N MET A 60 -3.01 4.01 15.83
CA MET A 60 -2.18 4.27 17.01
C MET A 60 -0.71 4.53 16.65
N ASN A 61 -0.14 5.52 17.33
CA ASN A 61 1.31 5.69 17.37
C ASN A 61 1.87 4.71 18.41
N LEU A 62 2.73 3.80 17.99
CA LEU A 62 3.19 2.69 18.79
C LEU A 62 4.50 3.02 19.51
N LYS A 63 4.60 2.59 20.77
CA LYS A 63 5.85 2.72 21.52
C LYS A 63 6.90 1.75 20.97
N PRO A 64 8.18 2.16 20.90
CA PRO A 64 9.26 1.28 20.48
C PRO A 64 9.32 -0.01 21.30
N SER A 65 9.43 -1.13 20.62
CA SER A 65 9.51 -2.45 21.25
C SER A 65 9.99 -3.49 20.25
N ASP A 66 10.89 -4.36 20.65
CA ASP A 66 11.32 -5.52 19.86
C ASP A 66 10.29 -6.65 19.87
N LYS A 67 9.28 -6.57 20.73
CA LYS A 67 8.17 -7.53 20.81
C LYS A 67 6.98 -7.16 19.94
N ASN A 68 6.94 -5.92 19.46
CA ASN A 68 5.87 -5.41 18.59
C ASN A 68 6.23 -5.71 17.14
N SER A 69 5.34 -6.36 16.40
CA SER A 69 5.57 -6.75 15.01
C SER A 69 5.85 -5.57 14.09
N PHE A 70 5.20 -4.42 14.32
CA PHE A 70 5.38 -3.20 13.53
C PHE A 70 6.80 -2.64 13.72
N TRP A 71 7.25 -2.52 14.96
CA TRP A 71 8.60 -2.06 15.26
C TRP A 71 9.67 -3.06 14.82
N ARG A 72 9.38 -4.37 14.91
CA ARG A 72 10.31 -5.38 14.41
C ARG A 72 10.58 -5.21 12.91
N MET A 73 9.55 -4.88 12.12
CA MET A 73 9.73 -4.62 10.70
C MET A 73 10.50 -3.32 10.47
N ALA A 74 10.25 -2.30 11.26
CA ALA A 74 11.03 -1.05 11.20
C ALA A 74 12.54 -1.31 11.43
N TYR A 75 12.86 -2.15 12.37
CA TYR A 75 14.25 -2.52 12.66
C TYR A 75 14.84 -3.42 11.57
N GLU A 76 14.10 -4.43 11.14
CA GLU A 76 14.57 -5.37 10.13
C GLU A 76 14.87 -4.70 8.80
N TYR A 77 14.03 -3.78 8.36
CA TYR A 77 14.25 -3.02 7.13
C TYR A 77 15.12 -1.78 7.33
N GLU A 78 15.58 -1.51 8.54
CA GLU A 78 16.35 -0.28 8.86
C GLU A 78 15.63 0.98 8.41
N ALA A 79 14.35 1.07 8.69
CA ALA A 79 13.46 2.11 8.16
C ALA A 79 13.90 3.52 8.54
N GLU A 80 14.27 3.76 9.79
CA GLU A 80 14.71 5.09 10.24
C GLU A 80 15.92 5.57 9.46
N LYS A 81 16.96 4.75 9.38
CA LYS A 81 18.19 5.07 8.66
C LYS A 81 17.92 5.37 7.20
N LYS A 82 17.18 4.49 6.52
CA LYS A 82 16.89 4.59 5.09
C LYS A 82 16.07 5.83 4.75
N ILE A 83 15.06 6.15 5.57
CA ILE A 83 14.23 7.33 5.34
C ILE A 83 15.05 8.62 5.56
N LYS A 84 15.83 8.68 6.64
CA LYS A 84 16.67 9.86 6.93
C LYS A 84 17.75 10.09 5.88
N GLU A 85 18.32 9.02 5.32
CA GLU A 85 19.32 9.12 4.26
C GLU A 85 18.73 9.60 2.94
N TYR A 86 17.55 9.09 2.57
CA TYR A 86 16.92 9.42 1.29
C TYR A 86 16.21 10.77 1.33
N PHE A 87 15.61 11.12 2.46
CA PHE A 87 14.87 12.38 2.68
C PHE A 87 15.50 13.17 3.83
N PRO A 88 16.73 13.70 3.67
CA PRO A 88 17.39 14.41 4.77
C PRO A 88 16.61 15.66 5.19
N ASN A 89 16.41 15.81 6.49
CA ASN A 89 15.71 16.95 7.09
C ASN A 89 14.26 17.15 6.62
N LYS A 90 13.61 16.06 6.22
CA LYS A 90 12.21 16.10 5.77
C LYS A 90 11.29 15.39 6.74
N ASN A 91 10.05 15.88 6.82
CA ASN A 91 8.96 15.23 7.51
C ASN A 91 8.20 14.38 6.50
N ILE A 92 8.38 13.08 6.58
CA ILE A 92 7.91 12.12 5.58
C ILE A 92 7.35 10.87 6.24
N ALA A 93 6.33 10.27 5.63
CA ALA A 93 5.78 8.99 6.06
C ALA A 93 5.83 7.98 4.92
N VAL A 94 6.27 6.77 5.24
CA VAL A 94 6.21 5.61 4.36
C VAL A 94 5.07 4.74 4.83
N GLN A 95 4.00 4.69 4.06
CA GLN A 95 2.82 3.90 4.37
C GLN A 95 2.87 2.57 3.63
N GLY A 96 2.51 1.51 4.34
CA GLY A 96 2.51 0.19 3.75
C GLY A 96 1.65 -0.79 4.51
N GLU A 97 1.82 -2.05 4.15
CA GLU A 97 1.09 -3.16 4.74
C GLU A 97 2.06 -4.12 5.42
N LEU A 98 1.73 -4.45 6.67
CA LEU A 98 2.37 -5.51 7.44
C LEU A 98 1.55 -6.78 7.23
N TYR A 99 2.19 -7.87 6.82
CA TYR A 99 1.49 -9.12 6.51
C TYR A 99 2.35 -10.34 6.82
N GLY A 100 1.69 -11.46 6.99
CA GLY A 100 2.33 -12.74 7.26
C GLY A 100 1.80 -13.43 8.51
N PRO A 101 2.56 -14.40 9.05
CA PRO A 101 2.15 -15.16 10.22
C PRO A 101 1.84 -14.25 11.41
N GLY A 102 0.69 -14.48 12.06
CA GLY A 102 0.23 -13.68 13.19
C GLY A 102 -0.53 -12.42 12.83
N ILE A 103 -0.61 -12.07 11.56
CA ILE A 103 -1.38 -10.92 11.06
C ILE A 103 -2.59 -11.46 10.30
N ASN A 104 -3.79 -11.21 10.83
CA ASN A 104 -5.04 -11.74 10.31
C ASN A 104 -4.92 -13.25 10.08
N LYS A 105 -5.40 -13.76 8.94
CA LYS A 105 -5.33 -15.17 8.57
C LYS A 105 -4.13 -15.50 7.66
N ASN A 106 -3.20 -14.56 7.51
CA ASN A 106 -2.07 -14.70 6.58
C ASN A 106 -2.53 -15.15 5.19
N ARG A 107 -3.47 -14.41 4.60
CA ARG A 107 -4.02 -14.72 3.28
C ARG A 107 -2.94 -14.77 2.19
N VAL A 108 -1.93 -13.91 2.32
CA VAL A 108 -0.80 -13.92 1.37
C VAL A 108 -0.07 -15.26 1.40
N GLY A 109 0.02 -15.91 2.56
CA GLY A 109 0.60 -17.25 2.69
C GLY A 109 2.12 -17.25 2.73
N VAL A 110 2.74 -16.18 3.23
CA VAL A 110 4.18 -16.13 3.43
C VAL A 110 4.58 -16.82 4.73
N THR A 111 5.82 -17.27 4.83
CA THR A 111 6.30 -18.04 6.00
C THR A 111 6.93 -17.16 7.08
N THR A 112 7.24 -15.91 6.76
CA THR A 112 7.79 -14.95 7.71
C THR A 112 7.03 -13.62 7.61
N LEU A 113 7.06 -12.86 8.70
CA LEU A 113 6.46 -11.53 8.74
C LEU A 113 7.15 -10.60 7.74
N LYS A 114 6.38 -9.84 6.97
CA LYS A 114 6.87 -8.95 5.91
C LYS A 114 6.15 -7.61 5.92
N PHE A 115 6.78 -6.65 5.27
CA PHE A 115 6.24 -5.32 5.01
C PHE A 115 6.42 -4.98 3.54
N CYS A 116 5.45 -4.27 2.96
CA CYS A 116 5.60 -3.66 1.65
C CYS A 116 4.99 -2.26 1.63
N ALA A 117 5.68 -1.32 1.00
CA ALA A 117 5.23 0.07 0.91
C ALA A 117 4.24 0.27 -0.22
N PHE A 118 3.28 1.19 -0.04
CA PHE A 118 2.35 1.59 -1.10
C PHE A 118 2.18 3.10 -1.25
N ASN A 119 2.58 3.91 -0.27
CA ASN A 119 2.53 5.37 -0.36
C ASN A 119 3.76 6.01 0.29
N LEU A 120 4.19 7.14 -0.29
CA LEU A 120 4.96 8.15 0.40
C LEU A 120 4.08 9.37 0.65
N PHE A 121 4.10 9.91 1.85
CA PHE A 121 3.32 11.07 2.22
C PHE A 121 4.22 12.18 2.77
N ASP A 122 4.17 13.35 2.14
CA ASP A 122 4.87 14.53 2.61
C ASP A 122 4.04 15.19 3.71
N ILE A 123 4.53 15.14 4.94
CA ILE A 123 3.80 15.61 6.12
C ILE A 123 3.63 17.12 6.08
N ASP A 124 4.64 17.86 5.64
CA ASP A 124 4.60 19.32 5.63
C ASP A 124 3.61 19.86 4.61
N SER A 125 3.62 19.34 3.39
CA SER A 125 2.70 19.75 2.33
C SER A 125 1.34 19.04 2.37
N GLN A 126 1.19 18.03 3.22
CA GLN A 126 -0.04 17.24 3.37
C GLN A 126 -0.50 16.60 2.06
N ARG A 127 0.44 16.06 1.28
CA ARG A 127 0.13 15.40 0.01
C ARG A 127 0.96 14.14 -0.19
N TYR A 128 0.42 13.24 -1.00
CA TYR A 128 1.13 12.04 -1.42
C TYR A 128 2.13 12.37 -2.52
N LEU A 129 3.29 11.73 -2.46
CA LEU A 129 4.25 11.78 -3.55
C LEU A 129 3.79 10.85 -4.69
N SER A 130 4.38 11.04 -5.86
CA SER A 130 4.00 10.27 -7.06
C SER A 130 4.40 8.80 -6.96
N HIS A 131 3.78 7.98 -7.81
CA HIS A 131 4.18 6.58 -7.97
C HIS A 131 5.66 6.45 -8.32
N SER A 132 6.17 7.31 -9.19
CA SER A 132 7.59 7.28 -9.59
C SER A 132 8.52 7.57 -8.42
N GLU A 133 8.17 8.50 -7.55
CA GLU A 133 8.95 8.83 -6.36
C GLU A 133 8.95 7.68 -5.35
N LEU A 134 7.82 7.02 -5.16
CA LEU A 134 7.73 5.82 -4.33
C LEU A 134 8.60 4.69 -4.89
N ASP A 135 8.49 4.45 -6.19
CA ASP A 135 9.25 3.39 -6.86
C ASP A 135 10.76 3.60 -6.73
N LEU A 136 11.20 4.84 -6.97
CA LEU A 136 12.62 5.19 -6.86
C LEU A 136 13.14 5.01 -5.44
N PHE A 137 12.40 5.50 -4.44
CA PHE A 137 12.76 5.33 -3.03
C PHE A 137 12.87 3.85 -2.65
N CYS A 138 11.87 3.06 -2.98
CA CYS A 138 11.85 1.63 -2.66
C CYS A 138 13.00 0.88 -3.35
N THR A 139 13.28 1.20 -4.61
CA THR A 139 14.36 0.58 -5.37
C THR A 139 15.72 0.95 -4.78
N MET A 140 15.96 2.23 -4.54
CA MET A 140 17.24 2.73 -4.03
C MET A 140 17.54 2.27 -2.60
N LYS A 141 16.52 2.13 -1.78
CA LYS A 141 16.66 1.76 -0.36
C LYS A 141 16.31 0.30 -0.07
N GLN A 142 15.97 -0.47 -1.09
CA GLN A 142 15.66 -1.90 -0.94
C GLN A 142 14.53 -2.12 0.08
N ILE A 143 13.47 -1.31 -0.02
CA ILE A 143 12.24 -1.52 0.71
C ILE A 143 11.23 -2.13 -0.26
N PRO A 144 10.63 -3.29 0.05
CA PRO A 144 9.64 -3.89 -0.83
C PRO A 144 8.44 -2.97 -1.02
N ARG A 145 7.87 -2.98 -2.22
CA ARG A 145 6.64 -2.27 -2.52
C ARG A 145 5.55 -3.26 -2.91
N VAL A 146 4.29 -2.85 -2.81
CA VAL A 146 3.15 -3.69 -3.24
C VAL A 146 3.33 -4.11 -4.70
N PRO A 147 2.94 -5.34 -5.06
CA PRO A 147 3.08 -5.83 -6.42
C PRO A 147 2.35 -4.95 -7.43
N LEU A 148 3.03 -4.60 -8.50
CA LEU A 148 2.48 -3.85 -9.61
C LEU A 148 1.69 -4.80 -10.52
N VAL A 149 0.44 -4.45 -10.82
CA VAL A 149 -0.39 -5.19 -11.80
C VAL A 149 -0.29 -4.54 -13.17
N GLU A 150 -0.52 -3.23 -13.23
CA GLU A 150 -0.48 -2.48 -14.48
C GLU A 150 -0.21 -1.00 -14.22
N ILE A 151 0.47 -0.37 -15.15
CA ILE A 151 0.64 1.07 -15.22
C ILE A 151 0.33 1.49 -16.64
N GLY A 152 -0.42 2.58 -16.83
CA GLY A 152 -0.82 3.04 -18.14
C GLY A 152 -1.06 4.54 -18.20
N ASP A 153 -1.13 5.05 -19.44
CA ASP A 153 -1.28 6.48 -19.70
C ASP A 153 -2.72 6.94 -19.74
N SER A 154 -3.64 6.03 -20.03
CA SER A 154 -5.06 6.37 -20.19
C SER A 154 -5.93 5.24 -19.66
N PHE A 155 -6.60 5.49 -18.55
CA PHE A 155 -7.51 4.54 -17.94
C PHE A 155 -8.81 4.46 -18.73
N ASN A 156 -9.17 3.25 -19.18
CA ASN A 156 -10.39 3.03 -19.94
C ASN A 156 -11.09 1.70 -19.62
N TYR A 157 -10.84 1.15 -18.44
CA TYR A 157 -11.43 -0.11 -18.03
C TYR A 157 -12.88 0.03 -17.59
N SER A 158 -13.72 -0.92 -18.01
CA SER A 158 -15.05 -1.11 -17.47
C SER A 158 -14.99 -1.72 -16.07
N LEU A 159 -16.10 -1.62 -15.33
CA LEU A 159 -16.21 -2.27 -14.02
C LEU A 159 -16.06 -3.79 -14.13
N GLU A 160 -16.63 -4.40 -15.18
CA GLU A 160 -16.53 -5.85 -15.44
C GLU A 160 -15.06 -6.25 -15.64
N LYS A 161 -14.30 -5.46 -16.39
CA LYS A 161 -12.89 -5.75 -16.64
C LYS A 161 -12.06 -5.62 -15.35
N LEU A 162 -12.33 -4.62 -14.52
CA LEU A 162 -11.67 -4.46 -13.24
C LEU A 162 -11.98 -5.63 -12.30
N GLN A 163 -13.23 -6.08 -12.28
CA GLN A 163 -13.63 -7.23 -11.48
C GLN A 163 -12.96 -8.52 -11.95
N GLU A 164 -12.82 -8.72 -13.26
CA GLU A 164 -12.07 -9.84 -13.84
C GLU A 164 -10.60 -9.81 -13.38
N ILE A 165 -9.94 -8.67 -13.47
CA ILE A 165 -8.56 -8.50 -13.01
C ILE A 165 -8.44 -8.84 -11.52
N ALA A 166 -9.34 -8.32 -10.69
CA ALA A 166 -9.34 -8.57 -9.25
C ALA A 166 -9.57 -10.04 -8.90
N ASN A 167 -10.48 -10.70 -9.61
CA ASN A 167 -10.84 -12.09 -9.32
C ASN A 167 -9.74 -13.10 -9.68
N TYR A 168 -8.91 -12.80 -10.67
CA TYR A 168 -7.87 -13.73 -11.14
C TYR A 168 -6.46 -13.38 -10.65
N LEU A 169 -6.30 -12.27 -9.93
CA LEU A 169 -5.00 -11.87 -9.42
C LEU A 169 -4.55 -12.81 -8.31
N LYS A 170 -3.29 -13.22 -8.39
CA LYS A 170 -2.65 -14.05 -7.37
C LYS A 170 -1.40 -13.37 -6.84
N TYR A 171 -1.11 -13.60 -5.55
CA TYR A 171 0.17 -13.24 -4.96
C TYR A 171 1.29 -14.16 -5.46
N GLU A 172 2.54 -13.82 -5.18
CA GLU A 172 3.70 -14.66 -5.53
C GLU A 172 3.61 -16.08 -4.95
N THR A 173 2.92 -16.23 -3.84
CA THR A 173 2.64 -17.53 -3.20
C THR A 173 1.63 -18.38 -3.95
N ASN A 174 1.06 -17.86 -5.03
CA ASN A 174 -0.04 -18.47 -5.80
C ASN A 174 -1.40 -18.44 -5.09
N ASN A 175 -1.51 -17.82 -3.93
CA ASN A 175 -2.80 -17.58 -3.28
C ASN A 175 -3.56 -16.46 -4.00
N ILE A 176 -4.88 -16.57 -4.04
CA ILE A 176 -5.75 -15.56 -4.65
C ILE A 176 -5.63 -14.25 -3.86
N ALA A 177 -5.35 -13.15 -4.54
CA ALA A 177 -5.23 -11.85 -3.92
C ALA A 177 -6.57 -11.35 -3.38
N GLU A 178 -6.53 -10.50 -2.35
CA GLU A 178 -7.72 -9.87 -1.77
C GLU A 178 -8.46 -9.00 -2.79
N GLY A 179 -7.73 -8.40 -3.71
CA GLY A 179 -8.27 -7.53 -4.73
C GLY A 179 -7.20 -6.65 -5.36
N ILE A 180 -7.61 -5.54 -5.92
CA ILE A 180 -6.74 -4.56 -6.55
C ILE A 180 -6.95 -3.18 -5.96
N VAL A 181 -5.93 -2.34 -6.06
CA VAL A 181 -5.99 -0.92 -5.73
C VAL A 181 -5.69 -0.14 -7.00
N ILE A 182 -6.57 0.80 -7.33
CA ILE A 182 -6.45 1.62 -8.54
C ILE A 182 -6.22 3.05 -8.12
N ARG A 183 -5.22 3.70 -8.71
CA ARG A 183 -4.85 5.07 -8.36
C ARG A 183 -4.50 5.88 -9.59
N PRO A 184 -4.68 7.22 -9.54
CA PRO A 184 -4.02 8.09 -10.49
C PRO A 184 -2.51 8.03 -10.28
N LEU A 185 -1.74 8.24 -11.34
CA LEU A 185 -0.27 8.30 -11.26
C LEU A 185 0.23 9.51 -10.48
N GLN A 186 -0.58 10.55 -10.39
CA GLN A 186 -0.24 11.79 -9.69
C GLN A 186 -1.19 12.07 -8.55
#